data_ba9d8f6a1efd1f241ba0b15c09075d1b
#
_entry.id   ba9d8f6a1efd1f241ba0b15c09075d1b
#
_cell.length_a   1.000
_cell.length_b   1.000
_cell.length_c   1.000
_cell.angle_alpha   90.00
_cell.angle_beta   90.00
_cell.angle_gamma   90.00
#
_symmetry.space_group_name_H-M   'P 1'
#
loop_
_entity.id
_entity.type
_entity.pdbx_description
1 polymer ?
#
loop_
_entity_poly.entity_id
_entity_poly.type
_entity_poly.pdbx_seq_one_letter_code
_entity_poly.pdbx_strand_id
1 'polypeptide(L)'
;MPTKKKAKKVRTGTKKGFGEMTVKQVMQKQVQSAHLKTKGDVIASLMIEGFGAVPVVDAKDKLLGIVSEHDLLGALDDGHKLGAVAASEIMTFNPYSIHPEAMLTTLAHVFRASDLIRVPVVDAKDKLVGIIARRDVLRAYLAAGRAGS
;
A
#
# COMPACT_ATOMS: atom_id res chain seq x y z
N MET A 1 38.43 17.42 -1.57
CA MET A 1 37.62 17.60 -1.62
C MET A 1 37.20 17.83 -1.94
N PRO A 2 37.63 17.34 -1.87
CA PRO A 2 37.01 17.25 -2.03
C PRO A 2 36.48 17.06 -2.24
N THR A 3 36.68 16.36 -2.20
CA THR A 3 35.96 16.22 -2.25
C THR A 3 35.47 15.91 -2.38
N LYS A 4 35.82 15.40 -2.30
CA LYS A 4 35.14 15.15 -2.30
C LYS A 4 34.45 15.00 -2.37
N LYS A 5 34.79 14.64 -2.24
CA LYS A 5 33.94 14.56 -2.24
C LYS A 5 33.26 14.38 -2.51
N LYS A 6 33.53 14.01 -2.47
CA LYS A 6 32.69 13.90 -2.64
C LYS A 6 31.98 13.52 -2.93
N ALA A 7 32.35 13.12 -2.84
CA ALA A 7 31.50 12.79 -2.91
C ALA A 7 30.97 12.39 -3.02
N LYS A 8 31.02 12.19 -3.02
CA LYS A 8 30.26 11.90 -2.94
C LYS A 8 29.58 11.57 -3.14
N LYS A 9 29.75 11.32 -3.12
CA LYS A 9 28.91 11.05 -3.12
C LYS A 9 28.28 10.79 -3.37
N VAL A 10 28.67 10.54 -3.35
CA VAL A 10 27.85 10.29 -3.28
C VAL A 10 27.31 10.09 -3.36
N ARG A 11 27.40 10.13 -3.66
CA ARG A 11 26.76 9.87 -3.38
C ARG A 11 26.01 9.72 -3.27
N THR A 12 26.20 9.64 -3.08
CA THR A 12 25.48 9.33 -2.63
C THR A 12 24.78 9.13 -2.47
N GLY A 13 25.02 9.54 -3.17
CA GLY A 13 23.64 9.19 -3.04
C GLY A 13 23.52 8.07 -2.29
N THR A 14 23.89 8.27 -1.77
CA THR A 14 23.89 7.43 -0.75
C THR A 14 22.75 6.51 -0.67
N LYS A 15 22.96 5.28 -0.81
CA LYS A 15 21.95 4.27 -0.61
C LYS A 15 21.76 4.01 0.86
N LYS A 16 20.53 4.08 1.30
CA LYS A 16 20.19 3.80 2.69
C LYS A 16 20.14 2.29 2.91
N GLY A 17 20.56 1.85 4.08
CA GLY A 17 20.33 0.50 4.52
C GLY A 17 18.83 0.31 4.83
N PHE A 18 18.40 -0.93 4.87
CA PHE A 18 16.98 -1.24 5.11
C PHE A 18 16.46 -0.59 6.41
N GLY A 19 17.26 -0.57 7.45
CA GLY A 19 16.86 0.02 8.74
C GLY A 19 16.62 1.52 8.71
N GLU A 20 17.03 2.18 7.64
CA GLU A 20 16.87 3.64 7.49
C GLU A 20 15.81 4.00 6.45
N MET A 21 15.22 3.02 5.79
CA MET A 21 14.24 3.27 4.73
C MET A 21 12.86 3.56 5.29
N THR A 22 12.14 4.44 4.61
CA THR A 22 10.76 4.80 4.96
C THR A 22 9.79 4.21 3.95
N VAL A 23 8.53 4.14 4.36
CA VAL A 23 7.42 3.69 3.51
C VAL A 23 7.35 4.51 2.22
N LYS A 24 7.54 5.82 2.32
CA LYS A 24 7.48 6.75 1.18
C LYS A 24 8.43 6.35 0.06
N GLN A 25 9.60 5.82 0.41
CA GLN A 25 10.62 5.46 -0.57
C GLN A 25 10.29 4.19 -1.35
N VAL A 26 9.34 3.41 -0.87
CA VAL A 26 9.05 2.07 -1.39
C VAL A 26 7.62 1.92 -1.87
N MET A 27 6.67 2.67 -1.33
CA MET A 27 5.24 2.54 -1.64
C MET A 27 4.95 2.77 -3.12
N GLN A 28 3.86 2.13 -3.58
CA GLN A 28 3.31 2.40 -4.90
C GLN A 28 2.49 3.68 -4.80
N LYS A 29 2.75 4.65 -5.67
CA LYS A 29 2.12 5.97 -5.61
C LYS A 29 0.87 6.09 -6.46
N GLN A 30 0.80 5.34 -7.56
CA GLN A 30 -0.35 5.39 -8.45
C GLN A 30 -1.33 4.32 -8.02
N VAL A 31 -2.23 4.68 -7.12
CA VAL A 31 -3.18 3.74 -6.52
C VAL A 31 -4.54 3.95 -7.13
N GLN A 32 -5.10 2.88 -7.69
CA GLN A 32 -6.48 2.89 -8.11
C GLN A 32 -7.36 2.76 -6.89
N SER A 33 -8.37 3.60 -6.80
CA SER A 33 -9.28 3.62 -5.66
C SER A 33 -10.73 3.56 -6.14
N ALA A 34 -11.62 3.26 -5.21
CA ALA A 34 -13.05 3.21 -5.45
C ALA A 34 -13.76 4.14 -4.48
N HIS A 35 -15.05 4.35 -4.70
CA HIS A 35 -15.91 5.10 -3.81
C HIS A 35 -16.93 4.16 -3.18
N LEU A 36 -17.68 4.65 -2.20
CA LEU A 36 -18.64 3.81 -1.45
C LEU A 36 -19.64 3.07 -2.33
N LYS A 37 -20.05 3.70 -3.44
CA LYS A 37 -21.09 3.12 -4.32
C LYS A 37 -20.51 2.38 -5.52
N THR A 38 -19.20 2.30 -5.64
CA THR A 38 -18.57 1.56 -6.75
C THR A 38 -18.95 0.10 -6.67
N LYS A 39 -19.37 -0.48 -7.79
CA LYS A 39 -19.85 -1.86 -7.83
C LYS A 39 -18.69 -2.86 -7.76
N GLY A 40 -18.98 -4.02 -7.21
CA GLY A 40 -17.98 -5.05 -6.98
C GLY A 40 -17.29 -5.56 -8.25
N ASP A 41 -18.01 -5.60 -9.38
CA ASP A 41 -17.39 -6.02 -10.65
C ASP A 41 -16.38 -5.00 -11.15
N VAL A 42 -16.65 -3.71 -10.94
CA VAL A 42 -15.69 -2.64 -11.28
C VAL A 42 -14.46 -2.77 -10.39
N ILE A 43 -14.67 -3.01 -9.10
CA ILE A 43 -13.57 -3.20 -8.15
C ILE A 43 -12.73 -4.41 -8.53
N ALA A 44 -13.37 -5.51 -8.92
CA ALA A 44 -12.68 -6.72 -9.36
C ALA A 44 -11.79 -6.44 -10.56
N SER A 45 -12.28 -5.65 -11.52
CA SER A 45 -11.48 -5.26 -12.69
C SER A 45 -10.27 -4.44 -12.30
N LEU A 46 -10.44 -3.46 -11.41
CA LEU A 46 -9.33 -2.66 -10.92
C LEU A 46 -8.29 -3.52 -10.21
N MET A 47 -8.76 -4.49 -9.45
CA MET A 47 -7.90 -5.38 -8.67
C MET A 47 -7.05 -6.28 -9.56
N ILE A 48 -7.64 -6.80 -10.63
CA ILE A 48 -6.93 -7.68 -11.56
C ILE A 48 -5.86 -6.92 -12.34
N GLU A 49 -6.13 -5.68 -12.70
CA GLU A 49 -5.19 -4.85 -13.46
C GLU A 49 -4.10 -4.22 -12.60
N GLY A 50 -4.32 -4.17 -11.28
CA GLY A 50 -3.43 -3.45 -10.39
C GLY A 50 -3.00 -4.28 -9.19
N PHE A 51 -3.40 -3.82 -8.01
CA PHE A 51 -3.01 -4.44 -6.75
C PHE A 51 -4.12 -5.36 -6.28
N GLY A 52 -3.81 -6.37 -5.51
CA GLY A 52 -4.80 -7.30 -4.99
C GLY A 52 -5.71 -6.73 -3.90
N ALA A 53 -5.78 -5.42 -3.77
CA ALA A 53 -6.70 -4.72 -2.89
C ALA A 53 -6.99 -3.34 -3.48
N VAL A 54 -8.19 -2.81 -3.23
CA VAL A 54 -8.61 -1.51 -3.73
C VAL A 54 -9.07 -0.66 -2.57
N PRO A 55 -8.36 0.43 -2.25
CA PRO A 55 -8.81 1.36 -1.23
C PRO A 55 -10.09 2.08 -1.66
N VAL A 56 -10.93 2.37 -0.68
CA VAL A 56 -12.18 3.10 -0.87
C VAL A 56 -12.04 4.47 -0.22
N VAL A 57 -12.28 5.52 -0.98
CA VAL A 57 -12.07 6.90 -0.52
C VAL A 57 -13.34 7.73 -0.71
N ASP A 58 -13.42 8.86 -0.02
CA ASP A 58 -14.49 9.83 -0.21
C ASP A 58 -14.11 10.83 -1.32
N ALA A 59 -14.96 11.84 -1.53
CA ALA A 59 -14.75 12.84 -2.58
C ALA A 59 -13.50 13.69 -2.37
N LYS A 60 -12.92 13.66 -1.19
CA LYS A 60 -11.69 14.40 -0.85
C LYS A 60 -10.49 13.48 -0.73
N ASP A 61 -10.60 12.26 -1.25
CA ASP A 61 -9.56 11.23 -1.19
C ASP A 61 -9.23 10.71 0.20
N LYS A 62 -10.10 10.97 1.18
CA LYS A 62 -9.92 10.42 2.52
C LYS A 62 -10.20 8.93 2.51
N LEU A 63 -9.33 8.18 3.14
CA LEU A 63 -9.47 6.72 3.22
C LEU A 63 -10.65 6.34 4.10
N LEU A 64 -11.58 5.55 3.56
CA LEU A 64 -12.76 5.07 4.27
C LEU A 64 -12.69 3.58 4.53
N GLY A 65 -12.12 2.83 3.60
CA GLY A 65 -12.11 1.39 3.69
C GLY A 65 -11.16 0.77 2.69
N ILE A 66 -11.17 -0.56 2.63
CA ILE A 66 -10.41 -1.31 1.65
C ILE A 66 -11.17 -2.58 1.29
N VAL A 67 -11.16 -2.93 -0.01
CA VAL A 67 -11.73 -4.18 -0.51
C VAL A 67 -10.59 -5.08 -0.92
N SER A 68 -10.57 -6.30 -0.39
CA SER A 68 -9.56 -7.30 -0.72
C SER A 68 -10.14 -8.35 -1.66
N GLU A 69 -9.25 -9.19 -2.21
CA GLU A 69 -9.67 -10.35 -2.98
C GLU A 69 -10.59 -11.25 -2.16
N HIS A 70 -10.27 -11.42 -0.90
CA HIS A 70 -11.08 -12.24 0.02
C HIS A 70 -12.51 -11.69 0.15
N ASP A 71 -12.66 -10.37 0.19
CA ASP A 71 -13.98 -9.74 0.28
C ASP A 71 -14.83 -10.04 -0.95
N LEU A 72 -14.25 -9.97 -2.13
CA LEU A 72 -14.96 -10.26 -3.38
C LEU A 72 -15.32 -11.74 -3.49
N LEU A 73 -14.40 -12.61 -3.09
CA LEU A 73 -14.67 -14.04 -3.07
C LEU A 73 -15.78 -14.38 -2.09
N GLY A 74 -15.81 -13.69 -0.95
CA GLY A 74 -16.89 -13.85 0.03
C GLY A 74 -18.25 -13.50 -0.55
N ALA A 75 -18.33 -12.40 -1.30
CA ALA A 75 -19.59 -12.01 -1.95
C ALA A 75 -20.06 -13.07 -2.94
N LEU A 76 -19.13 -13.62 -3.74
CA LEU A 76 -19.45 -14.69 -4.67
C LEU A 76 -19.90 -15.96 -3.96
N ASP A 77 -19.21 -16.34 -2.89
CA ASP A 77 -19.52 -17.52 -2.12
C ASP A 77 -20.93 -17.41 -1.48
N ASP A 78 -21.32 -16.20 -1.10
CA ASP A 78 -22.64 -15.92 -0.55
C ASP A 78 -23.72 -15.83 -1.62
N GLY A 79 -23.40 -16.05 -2.88
CA GLY A 79 -24.35 -16.08 -3.98
C GLY A 79 -24.67 -14.71 -4.58
N HIS A 80 -23.93 -13.68 -4.23
CA HIS A 80 -24.15 -12.35 -4.80
C HIS A 80 -23.47 -12.20 -6.16
N LYS A 81 -24.11 -11.42 -7.03
CA LYS A 81 -23.47 -10.97 -8.26
C LYS A 81 -22.64 -9.74 -7.90
N LEU A 82 -21.40 -9.69 -8.36
CA LEU A 82 -20.52 -8.56 -8.03
C LEU A 82 -21.08 -7.23 -8.51
N GLY A 83 -21.76 -7.21 -9.65
CA GLY A 83 -22.41 -5.99 -10.14
C GLY A 83 -23.59 -5.53 -9.30
N ALA A 84 -24.04 -6.33 -8.35
CA ALA A 84 -25.18 -6.00 -7.49
C ALA A 84 -24.75 -5.53 -6.09
N VAL A 85 -23.47 -5.61 -5.76
CA VAL A 85 -22.97 -5.17 -4.45
C VAL A 85 -22.10 -3.93 -4.61
N ALA A 86 -22.15 -3.04 -3.62
CA ALA A 86 -21.36 -1.83 -3.60
C ALA A 86 -20.15 -2.01 -2.67
N ALA A 87 -19.13 -1.21 -2.89
CA ALA A 87 -17.92 -1.23 -2.06
C ALA A 87 -18.27 -1.16 -0.57
N SER A 88 -19.18 -0.26 -0.21
CA SER A 88 -19.58 -0.05 1.19
C SER A 88 -20.15 -1.30 1.86
N GLU A 89 -20.68 -2.24 1.06
CA GLU A 89 -21.28 -3.45 1.59
C GLU A 89 -20.27 -4.57 1.85
N ILE A 90 -19.11 -4.50 1.22
CA ILE A 90 -18.12 -5.58 1.27
C ILE A 90 -16.76 -5.16 1.79
N MET A 91 -16.51 -3.86 1.95
CA MET A 91 -15.22 -3.37 2.39
C MET A 91 -15.00 -3.54 3.89
N THR A 92 -13.74 -3.51 4.29
CA THR A 92 -13.36 -3.33 5.68
C THR A 92 -13.32 -1.84 5.96
N PHE A 93 -14.08 -1.36 6.95
CA PHE A 93 -14.07 0.03 7.38
C PHE A 93 -12.85 0.31 8.25
N ASN A 94 -12.34 1.54 8.17
CA ASN A 94 -11.20 1.98 8.97
C ASN A 94 -10.07 0.98 8.94
N PRO A 95 -9.57 0.65 7.74
CA PRO A 95 -8.50 -0.32 7.63
C PRO A 95 -7.23 0.22 8.29
N TYR A 96 -6.36 -0.68 8.70
CA TYR A 96 -5.05 -0.25 9.15
C TYR A 96 -4.38 0.54 8.01
N SER A 97 -3.78 1.66 8.35
CA SER A 97 -3.05 2.49 7.40
C SER A 97 -1.74 2.94 8.05
N ILE A 98 -0.81 3.39 7.22
CA ILE A 98 0.49 3.83 7.71
C ILE A 98 0.84 5.16 7.04
N HIS A 99 1.68 5.94 7.69
CA HIS A 99 2.13 7.22 7.15
C HIS A 99 3.40 7.04 6.31
N PRO A 100 3.62 7.93 5.33
CA PRO A 100 4.78 7.81 4.44
C PRO A 100 6.12 7.87 5.17
N GLU A 101 6.18 8.55 6.30
CA GLU A 101 7.41 8.72 7.07
C GLU A 101 7.72 7.55 8.00
N ALA A 102 6.82 6.59 8.11
CA ALA A 102 7.05 5.42 8.95
C ALA A 102 8.22 4.60 8.39
N MET A 103 8.93 3.93 9.27
CA MET A 103 10.07 3.10 8.88
C MET A 103 9.58 1.75 8.33
N LEU A 104 10.32 1.22 7.37
CA LEU A 104 10.00 -0.11 6.84
C LEU A 104 10.12 -1.21 7.89
N THR A 105 11.00 -1.04 8.87
CA THR A 105 11.11 -2.00 9.97
C THR A 105 9.83 -2.04 10.80
N THR A 106 9.19 -0.89 11.01
CA THR A 106 7.90 -0.83 11.69
C THR A 106 6.84 -1.58 10.89
N LEU A 107 6.79 -1.34 9.59
CA LEU A 107 5.82 -2.00 8.72
C LEU A 107 6.07 -3.51 8.65
N ALA A 108 7.32 -3.93 8.59
CA ALA A 108 7.66 -5.36 8.61
C ALA A 108 7.10 -6.03 9.86
N HIS A 109 7.20 -5.36 11.01
CA HIS A 109 6.65 -5.87 12.26
C HIS A 109 5.12 -6.00 12.17
N VAL A 110 4.45 -4.99 11.60
CA VAL A 110 2.99 -5.00 11.43
C VAL A 110 2.58 -6.16 10.54
N PHE A 111 3.25 -6.35 9.40
CA PHE A 111 2.95 -7.46 8.50
C PHE A 111 3.15 -8.82 9.16
N ARG A 112 4.17 -8.94 9.99
CA ARG A 112 4.42 -10.20 10.68
C ARG A 112 3.37 -10.48 11.75
N ALA A 113 2.90 -9.45 12.42
CA ALA A 113 1.96 -9.57 13.54
C ALA A 113 0.50 -9.67 13.10
N SER A 114 0.21 -9.56 11.81
CA SER A 114 -1.15 -9.51 11.29
C SER A 114 -1.29 -10.38 10.04
N ASP A 115 -2.54 -10.49 9.55
CA ASP A 115 -2.82 -11.19 8.30
C ASP A 115 -2.85 -10.24 7.10
N LEU A 116 -2.45 -8.99 7.31
CA LEU A 116 -2.47 -8.00 6.23
C LEU A 116 -1.48 -8.36 5.14
N ILE A 117 -1.89 -8.18 3.90
CA ILE A 117 -1.03 -8.40 2.74
C ILE A 117 -0.62 -7.06 2.14
N ARG A 118 -1.52 -6.08 2.19
CA ARG A 118 -1.30 -4.74 1.69
C ARG A 118 -1.83 -3.73 2.70
N VAL A 119 -1.17 -2.58 2.75
CA VAL A 119 -1.54 -1.52 3.69
C VAL A 119 -1.62 -0.21 2.91
N PRO A 120 -2.76 0.50 2.98
CA PRO A 120 -2.83 1.83 2.39
C PRO A 120 -1.96 2.81 3.16
N VAL A 121 -1.39 3.77 2.42
CA VAL A 121 -0.54 4.82 2.98
C VAL A 121 -1.31 6.13 2.90
N VAL A 122 -1.43 6.82 4.01
CA VAL A 122 -2.17 8.07 4.10
C VAL A 122 -1.30 9.19 4.68
N ASP A 123 -1.62 10.43 4.28
CA ASP A 123 -0.92 11.59 4.82
C ASP A 123 -1.53 12.02 6.16
N ALA A 124 -1.07 13.16 6.69
CA ALA A 124 -1.52 13.67 7.99
C ALA A 124 -3.01 14.04 8.00
N LYS A 125 -3.65 14.16 6.83
CA LYS A 125 -5.07 14.47 6.71
C LYS A 125 -5.88 13.24 6.32
N ASP A 126 -5.30 12.05 6.46
CA ASP A 126 -5.90 10.77 6.11
C ASP A 126 -6.20 10.61 4.62
N LYS A 127 -5.56 11.41 3.78
CA LYS A 127 -5.71 11.25 2.33
C LYS A 127 -4.82 10.13 1.83
N LEU A 128 -5.37 9.32 0.94
CA LEU A 128 -4.65 8.21 0.33
C LEU A 128 -3.52 8.75 -0.55
N VAL A 129 -2.29 8.34 -0.28
CA VAL A 129 -1.11 8.74 -1.05
C VAL A 129 -0.33 7.57 -1.63
N GLY A 130 -0.65 6.35 -1.24
CA GLY A 130 0.03 5.18 -1.74
C GLY A 130 -0.53 3.89 -1.19
N ILE A 131 0.07 2.80 -1.61
CA ILE A 131 -0.21 1.47 -1.06
C ILE A 131 1.10 0.70 -1.00
N ILE A 132 1.25 -0.15 -0.01
CA ILE A 132 2.46 -0.95 0.12
C ILE A 132 2.10 -2.38 0.51
N ALA A 133 2.77 -3.34 -0.12
CA ALA A 133 2.53 -4.76 0.08
C ALA A 133 3.70 -5.40 0.81
N ARG A 134 3.45 -6.59 1.38
CA ARG A 134 4.53 -7.42 1.97
C ARG A 134 5.69 -7.58 1.01
N ARG A 135 5.38 -7.84 -0.25
CA ARG A 135 6.38 -8.06 -1.30
C ARG A 135 7.28 -6.84 -1.49
N ASP A 136 6.71 -5.64 -1.37
CA ASP A 136 7.48 -4.40 -1.52
C ASP A 136 8.56 -4.27 -0.44
N VAL A 137 8.23 -4.67 0.78
CA VAL A 137 9.19 -4.65 1.89
C VAL A 137 10.34 -5.62 1.63
N LEU A 138 10.02 -6.82 1.17
CA LEU A 138 11.04 -7.83 0.86
C LEU A 138 11.93 -7.38 -0.29
N ARG A 139 11.32 -6.79 -1.33
CA ARG A 139 12.06 -6.28 -2.48
C ARG A 139 13.02 -5.17 -2.05
N ALA A 140 12.58 -4.28 -1.17
CA ALA A 140 13.41 -3.21 -0.65
C ALA A 140 14.60 -3.76 0.15
N TYR A 141 14.36 -4.78 0.96
CA TYR A 141 15.42 -5.42 1.73
C TYR A 141 16.49 -6.01 0.80
N LEU A 142 16.06 -6.74 -0.22
CA LEU A 142 17.00 -7.35 -1.15
C LEU A 142 17.82 -6.32 -1.91
N ALA A 143 17.18 -5.23 -2.34
CA ALA A 143 17.85 -4.17 -3.05
C ALA A 143 18.88 -3.46 -2.15
N ALA A 144 18.52 -3.19 -0.91
CA ALA A 144 19.41 -2.56 0.05
C ALA A 144 20.59 -3.47 0.40
N GLY A 145 20.31 -4.78 0.60
CA GLY A 145 21.36 -5.74 0.91
C GLY A 145 22.36 -5.87 -0.20
N ARG A 146 21.90 -5.92 -1.44
CA ARG A 146 22.81 -6.01 -2.59
C ARG A 146 23.65 -4.74 -2.77
N ALA A 147 23.09 -3.60 -2.39
CA ALA A 147 23.78 -2.33 -2.56
C ALA A 147 24.65 -1.98 -1.36
N GLY A 148 24.30 -2.42 -0.18
CA GLY A 148 24.91 -2.00 1.07
C GLY A 148 25.79 -3.02 1.75
N SER A 149 25.79 -4.25 1.30
CA SER A 149 26.61 -5.27 1.98
C SER A 149 27.97 -5.46 1.36
#